data_86b54b21adbe3c99bcd8d6b60e9b58a0
#
_entry.id   86b54b21adbe3c99bcd8d6b60e9b58a0
#
_cell.length_a   1.000
_cell.length_b   1.000
_cell.length_c   1.000
_cell.angle_alpha   90.00
_cell.angle_beta   90.00
_cell.angle_gamma   90.00
#
_symmetry.space_group_name_H-M   'P 1'
#
loop_
_entity.id
_entity.type
_entity.pdbx_description
1 polymer ?
#
loop_
_entity_poly.entity_id
_entity_poly.type
_entity_poly.pdbx_seq_one_letter_code
_entity_poly.pdbx_strand_id
1 'polypeptide(L)'
;MFTGIIEEKGTISKIMKNASQAVLTIKAQKIMEDIHKGDSIAVNGICLTVTAFSKNEFQADVMHETLNRTALKMLKPGSSVNLERAMASGGRFGGHMVSGHI
;
A
#
# COMPACT_ATOMS: atom_id res chain seq x y z
N MET A 1 9.46 -7.19 2.45
CA MET A 1 8.88 -8.46 2.93
C MET A 1 7.62 -8.20 3.72
N PHE A 2 6.65 -9.05 3.55
CA PHE A 2 5.40 -8.94 4.29
C PHE A 2 5.22 -10.13 5.20
N THR A 3 4.59 -9.90 6.35
CA THR A 3 4.38 -10.95 7.34
C THR A 3 2.99 -11.56 7.25
N GLY A 4 2.09 -10.91 6.52
CA GLY A 4 0.70 -11.29 6.50
C GLY A 4 -0.12 -10.70 7.63
N ILE A 5 0.51 -9.91 8.48
CA ILE A 5 -0.18 -9.28 9.61
C ILE A 5 -0.72 -7.93 9.18
N ILE A 6 -2.02 -7.79 9.23
CA ILE A 6 -2.68 -6.56 8.83
C ILE A 6 -2.49 -5.51 9.92
N GLU A 7 -1.93 -4.37 9.55
CA GLU A 7 -1.65 -3.31 10.49
C GLU A 7 -2.81 -2.32 10.64
N GLU A 8 -3.60 -2.18 9.58
CA GLU A 8 -4.64 -1.17 9.56
C GLU A 8 -5.65 -1.49 8.48
N LYS A 9 -6.89 -1.05 8.67
CA LYS A 9 -7.86 -0.99 7.58
C LYS A 9 -7.89 0.42 7.04
N GLY A 10 -7.72 0.53 5.74
CA GLY A 10 -7.84 1.81 5.05
C GLY A 10 -9.11 1.86 4.23
N THR A 11 -9.33 2.99 3.59
CA THR A 11 -10.51 3.20 2.77
C THR A 11 -10.10 3.77 1.42
N ILE A 12 -10.59 3.17 0.35
CA ILE A 12 -10.36 3.72 -0.99
C ILE A 12 -11.12 5.03 -1.09
N SER A 13 -10.41 6.13 -1.36
CA SER A 13 -11.07 7.42 -1.56
C SER A 13 -11.23 7.74 -3.03
N LYS A 14 -10.38 7.20 -3.89
CA LYS A 14 -10.41 7.53 -5.30
C LYS A 14 -9.73 6.45 -6.12
N ILE A 15 -10.23 6.21 -7.30
CA ILE A 15 -9.58 5.31 -8.26
C ILE A 15 -9.57 6.04 -9.60
N MET A 16 -8.39 6.25 -10.15
CA MET A 16 -8.25 6.86 -11.48
C MET A 16 -7.61 5.85 -12.41
N LYS A 17 -8.23 5.63 -13.56
CA LYS A 17 -7.72 4.67 -14.54
C LYS A 17 -7.24 5.41 -15.77
N ASN A 18 -6.17 4.94 -16.35
CA ASN A 18 -5.68 5.42 -17.63
C ASN A 18 -5.44 4.23 -18.55
N ALA A 19 -4.74 4.43 -19.66
CA ALA A 19 -4.61 3.39 -20.67
C ALA A 19 -3.82 2.17 -20.18
N SER A 20 -2.91 2.34 -19.22
CA SER A 20 -2.00 1.26 -18.83
C SER A 20 -2.11 0.87 -17.37
N GLN A 21 -2.66 1.72 -16.53
CA GLN A 21 -2.68 1.44 -15.10
C GLN A 21 -3.79 2.19 -14.39
N ALA A 22 -3.99 1.87 -13.13
CA ALA A 22 -4.89 2.59 -12.25
C ALA A 22 -4.09 3.18 -11.11
N VAL A 23 -4.57 4.31 -10.58
CA VAL A 23 -4.00 4.93 -9.39
C VAL A 23 -5.04 4.85 -8.30
N LEU A 24 -4.69 4.18 -7.21
CA LEU A 24 -5.57 4.09 -6.05
C LEU A 24 -5.15 5.14 -5.03
N THR A 25 -6.11 5.88 -4.51
CA THR A 25 -5.87 6.78 -3.37
C THR A 25 -6.55 6.16 -2.17
N ILE A 26 -5.78 5.92 -1.13
CA ILE A 26 -6.22 5.15 0.04
C ILE A 26 -6.00 5.97 1.29
N LYS A 27 -7.07 6.17 2.06
CA LYS A 27 -6.99 6.86 3.35
C LYS A 27 -6.50 5.90 4.40
N ALA A 28 -5.57 6.37 5.23
CA ALA A 28 -5.00 5.58 6.31
C ALA A 28 -4.48 6.52 7.39
N GLN A 29 -4.10 5.96 8.52
CA GLN A 29 -3.57 6.75 9.64
C GLN A 29 -2.30 6.13 10.18
N LYS A 30 -2.38 4.91 10.68
CA LYS A 30 -1.25 4.29 11.36
C LYS A 30 -0.06 4.12 10.44
N ILE A 31 -0.28 3.59 9.25
CA ILE A 31 0.82 3.33 8.33
C ILE A 31 1.40 4.61 7.74
N MET A 32 0.71 5.74 7.93
CA MET A 32 1.19 7.02 7.41
C MET A 32 2.30 7.61 8.25
N GLU A 33 2.56 7.06 9.43
CA GLU A 33 3.52 7.65 10.36
C GLU A 33 4.94 7.71 9.82
N ASP A 34 5.33 6.73 9.01
CA ASP A 34 6.67 6.70 8.45
C ASP A 34 6.66 6.38 6.96
N ILE A 35 5.62 6.78 6.28
CA ILE A 35 5.48 6.48 4.86
C ILE A 35 6.44 7.31 4.02
N HIS A 36 6.97 6.71 2.95
CA HIS A 36 7.85 7.38 1.99
C HIS A 36 7.48 6.93 0.59
N LYS A 37 7.79 7.79 -0.39
CA LYS A 37 7.65 7.39 -1.79
C LYS A 37 8.55 6.20 -2.06
N GLY A 38 8.04 5.25 -2.81
CA GLY A 38 8.77 4.03 -3.11
C GLY A 38 8.53 2.91 -2.11
N ASP A 39 7.87 3.19 -0.99
CA ASP A 39 7.54 2.13 -0.04
C ASP A 39 6.60 1.12 -0.67
N SER A 40 6.73 -0.13 -0.23
CA SER A 40 5.81 -1.19 -0.62
C SER A 40 4.76 -1.35 0.46
N ILE A 41 3.51 -1.38 0.06
CA ILE A 41 2.39 -1.60 0.97
C ILE A 41 1.51 -2.68 0.37
N ALA A 42 1.19 -3.70 1.18
CA ALA A 42 0.25 -4.72 0.75
C ALA A 42 -1.16 -4.19 0.97
N VAL A 43 -1.93 -4.16 -0.11
CA VAL A 43 -3.33 -3.76 -0.09
C VAL A 43 -4.14 -5.01 -0.39
N ASN A 44 -4.85 -5.52 0.61
CA ASN A 44 -5.55 -6.81 0.51
C ASN A 44 -4.59 -7.92 0.06
N GLY A 45 -3.34 -7.87 0.55
CA GLY A 45 -2.35 -8.87 0.21
C GLY A 45 -1.59 -8.65 -1.10
N ILE A 46 -1.94 -7.61 -1.85
CA ILE A 46 -1.27 -7.32 -3.12
C ILE A 46 -0.28 -6.19 -2.91
N CYS A 47 0.98 -6.43 -3.23
CA CYS A 47 2.03 -5.44 -3.02
C CYS A 47 1.92 -4.29 -4.02
N LEU A 48 1.77 -3.09 -3.53
CA LEU A 48 1.74 -1.89 -4.35
C LEU A 48 2.82 -0.92 -3.88
N THR A 49 3.26 -0.06 -4.77
CA THR A 49 4.32 0.91 -4.47
C THR A 49 3.71 2.31 -4.31
N VAL A 50 4.09 2.98 -3.24
CA VAL A 50 3.63 4.33 -2.95
C VAL A 50 4.27 5.29 -3.94
N THR A 51 3.45 6.04 -4.68
CA THR A 51 3.92 7.02 -5.64
C THR A 51 3.78 8.45 -5.15
N ALA A 52 2.87 8.67 -4.21
CA ALA A 52 2.66 9.99 -3.61
C ALA A 52 1.92 9.79 -2.30
N PHE A 53 2.01 10.77 -1.43
CA PHE A 53 1.24 10.72 -0.18
C PHE A 53 1.03 12.12 0.35
N SER A 54 0.03 12.25 1.21
CA SER A 54 -0.21 13.48 1.93
C SER A 54 -0.44 13.12 3.40
N LYS A 55 -1.09 13.98 4.15
CA LYS A 55 -1.16 13.81 5.59
C LYS A 55 -1.84 12.50 6.03
N ASN A 56 -2.91 12.13 5.37
CA ASN A 56 -3.70 10.97 5.80
C ASN A 56 -4.13 10.09 4.64
N GLU A 57 -3.45 10.16 3.52
CA GLU A 57 -3.73 9.25 2.42
C GLU A 57 -2.49 9.08 1.55
N PHE A 58 -2.44 7.97 0.84
CA PHE A 58 -1.35 7.70 -0.09
C PHE A 58 -1.93 7.23 -1.42
N GLN A 59 -1.12 7.37 -2.45
CA GLN A 59 -1.46 6.90 -3.78
C GLN A 59 -0.51 5.78 -4.18
N ALA A 60 -1.04 4.79 -4.87
CA ALA A 60 -0.25 3.68 -5.38
C ALA A 60 -0.75 3.31 -6.77
N ASP A 61 0.19 2.99 -7.65
CA ASP A 61 -0.14 2.56 -8.99
C ASP A 61 -0.36 1.06 -9.01
N VAL A 62 -1.31 0.61 -9.82
CA VAL A 62 -1.50 -0.81 -10.07
C VAL A 62 -1.72 -1.00 -11.56
N MET A 63 -0.97 -1.94 -12.15
CA MET A 63 -1.10 -2.25 -13.57
C MET A 63 -2.45 -2.89 -13.82
N HIS A 64 -3.04 -2.64 -15.00
CA HIS A 64 -4.33 -3.22 -15.35
C HIS A 64 -4.33 -4.74 -15.24
N GLU A 65 -3.23 -5.38 -15.61
CA GLU A 65 -3.14 -6.82 -15.51
C GLU A 65 -3.31 -7.27 -14.06
N THR A 66 -2.60 -6.64 -13.13
CA THR A 66 -2.71 -6.95 -11.70
C THR A 66 -4.12 -6.65 -11.19
N LEU A 67 -4.66 -5.51 -11.60
CA LEU A 67 -6.00 -5.12 -11.20
C LEU A 67 -7.02 -6.16 -11.64
N ASN A 68 -6.91 -6.63 -12.89
CA ASN A 68 -7.88 -7.56 -13.45
C ASN A 68 -7.74 -8.98 -12.91
N ARG A 69 -6.55 -9.34 -12.42
CA ARG A 69 -6.29 -10.70 -11.96
C ARG A 69 -6.47 -10.87 -10.46
N THR A 70 -6.77 -9.80 -9.75
CA THR A 70 -6.86 -9.84 -8.30
C THR A 70 -8.19 -9.30 -7.82
N ALA A 71 -8.44 -9.44 -6.53
CA ALA A 71 -9.63 -8.88 -5.91
C ALA A 71 -9.64 -7.35 -5.96
N LEU A 72 -8.52 -6.72 -6.33
CA LEU A 72 -8.48 -5.26 -6.43
C LEU A 72 -9.45 -4.72 -7.48
N LYS A 73 -9.80 -5.52 -8.48
CA LYS A 73 -10.76 -5.08 -9.50
C LYS A 73 -12.14 -4.81 -8.92
N MET A 74 -12.44 -5.38 -7.76
CA MET A 74 -13.73 -5.19 -7.11
C MET A 74 -13.80 -3.93 -6.26
N LEU A 75 -12.67 -3.26 -6.08
CA LEU A 75 -12.63 -2.08 -5.24
C LEU A 75 -13.26 -0.87 -5.94
N LYS A 76 -13.85 -0.01 -5.13
CA LYS A 76 -14.45 1.23 -5.59
C LYS A 76 -14.30 2.25 -4.47
N PRO A 77 -14.52 3.54 -4.74
CA PRO A 77 -14.48 4.53 -3.66
C PRO A 77 -15.43 4.12 -2.53
N GLY A 78 -14.93 4.19 -1.31
CA GLY A 78 -15.64 3.74 -0.14
C GLY A 78 -15.31 2.33 0.32
N SER A 79 -14.66 1.53 -0.53
CA SER A 79 -14.28 0.17 -0.13
C SER A 79 -13.24 0.19 0.97
N SER A 80 -13.34 -0.75 1.91
CA SER A 80 -12.32 -0.96 2.93
C SER A 80 -11.25 -1.91 2.40
N VAL A 81 -10.01 -1.67 2.78
CA VAL A 81 -8.89 -2.53 2.40
C VAL A 81 -8.01 -2.80 3.59
N ASN A 82 -7.40 -3.97 3.60
CA ASN A 82 -6.42 -4.34 4.63
C ASN A 82 -5.05 -3.87 4.19
N LEU A 83 -4.33 -3.23 5.09
CA LEU A 83 -3.04 -2.62 4.79
C LEU A 83 -1.94 -3.20 5.66
N GLU A 84 -0.80 -3.45 5.05
CA GLU A 84 0.39 -3.88 5.76
C GLU A 84 1.61 -3.23 5.11
N ARG A 85 2.48 -2.61 5.92
CA ARG A 85 3.75 -2.06 5.42
C ARG A 85 4.74 -3.20 5.24
N ALA A 86 5.59 -3.08 4.23
CA ALA A 86 6.67 -4.03 4.08
C ALA A 86 7.67 -3.85 5.21
N MET A 87 8.25 -4.95 5.68
CA MET A 87 9.37 -4.87 6.58
C MET A 87 10.60 -4.55 5.78
N ALA A 88 11.24 -3.45 6.12
CA ALA A 88 12.54 -3.15 5.56
C ALA A 88 13.57 -4.08 6.18
N SER A 89 14.63 -4.29 5.45
CA SER A 89 15.75 -5.06 5.99
C SER A 89 16.21 -4.40 7.28
N GLY A 90 16.16 -5.12 8.34
CA GLY A 90 16.52 -4.59 9.63
C GLY A 90 15.49 -3.71 10.25
N GLY A 91 14.42 -3.57 9.65
CA GLY A 91 13.74 -2.86 10.01
C GLY A 91 12.72 -2.06 10.46
N ARG A 92 11.57 -2.25 10.04
CA ARG A 92 10.47 -1.45 10.55
C ARG A 92 10.24 -1.71 12.03
N PHE A 93 10.52 -2.92 12.47
CA PHE A 93 10.42 -3.23 13.87
C PHE A 93 11.67 -2.78 14.59
N GLY A 94 11.56 -2.05 15.57
CA GLY A 94 12.68 -1.65 16.35
C GLY A 94 13.51 -0.60 15.72
N GLY A 95 13.05 -0.12 14.66
CA GLY A 95 13.72 0.96 14.15
C GLY A 95 14.97 0.61 13.55
N HIS A 96 15.63 -0.23 13.65
CA HIS A 96 16.68 -0.31 12.87
C HIS A 96 17.39 -1.47 13.03
N MET A 97 17.67 -1.94 12.74
CA MET A 97 18.33 -2.84 12.78
C MET A 97 18.99 -3.07 11.84
N VAL A 98 19.45 -3.31 11.58
CA VAL A 98 20.10 -3.43 10.88
C VAL A 98 20.30 -4.06 9.91
N SER A 99 20.61 -3.99 9.52
CA SER A 99 20.80 -4.38 8.56
C SER A 99 21.01 -5.33 8.05
N GLY A 100 20.92 -5.71 7.98
CA GLY A 100 20.98 -6.36 7.34
C GLY A 100 20.89 -7.04 6.88
N HIS A 101 20.63 -7.15 6.82
CA HIS A 101 20.35 -7.85 6.32
C HIS A 101 20.24 -8.23 5.64
N ILE A 102 20.26 -8.09 5.46
CA ILE A 102 20.06 -8.36 4.84
C ILE A 102 19.91 -8.61 4.20
#